data_4dd626c302d91ca0eedfa30498d4d5e5
#
_entry.id   4dd626c302d91ca0eedfa30498d4d5e5
#
_cell.length_a   1.000
_cell.length_b   1.000
_cell.length_c   1.000
_cell.angle_alpha   90.00
_cell.angle_beta   90.00
_cell.angle_gamma   90.00
#
_symmetry.space_group_name_H-M   'P 1'
#
loop_
_entity.id
_entity.type
_entity.pdbx_description
1 polymer ?
#
loop_
_entity_poly.entity_id
_entity_poly.type
_entity_poly.pdbx_seq_one_letter_code
_entity_poly.pdbx_strand_id
1 'polypeptide(L)'
;RELLTDILRDDWGFKGFVTSDWMHGVRDGVKGIRAGLDLEMPSPVRYGKPLLAALRRGELSEADIDARVHPILRTRLWYALAPDTEDYDAQLLACDDHVNLARRVAEESMVLLKNDGVLPLDATRVRRLGVFGQLAALENTGDRGSSAVATPRVVTPLEGLSSYMQEQGGEVVYADGKDTDAARVVAEGVDAAVVVVGLTWADEGEWFVLQPEKKAAARRLKFIGGGGDRTSLRLRARDEALIAEVAAVQPHTVVVCVGGSAVDVSWREQVAAILFSFYSGMEGGHALASLLFGDANPSGRLPFTIPESDADLPEFLPFAESATYGPLHGYSLFEKKALPVAYPFGHGLGYSEFSLSELEVDTRSDDWTVTVTLVNCGDVSGAEVVQVYLAFPESAVDRPPKKLAAFQKVLLSAGQRATVTMVVDAQARQVYDPAPGEWVLPDEPVELLVGRSSADISLRRTL
;
A
#
# COMPACT_ATOMS: atom_id res chain seq x y z
N ARG A 1 23.83 13.62 13.63
CA ARG A 1 23.82 15.06 13.43
C ARG A 1 23.46 15.37 11.99
N GLU A 2 24.19 14.82 11.03
CA GLU A 2 23.97 15.02 9.60
C GLU A 2 22.47 14.97 9.20
N LEU A 3 21.76 13.89 9.53
CA LEU A 3 20.34 13.76 9.16
C LEU A 3 19.41 14.73 9.90
N LEU A 4 19.53 14.84 11.24
CA LEU A 4 18.52 15.56 12.03
C LEU A 4 18.83 17.06 12.22
N THR A 5 20.07 17.47 12.07
CA THR A 5 20.46 18.89 12.20
C THR A 5 20.78 19.46 10.83
N ASP A 6 21.85 18.97 10.20
CA ASP A 6 22.42 19.61 9.03
C ASP A 6 21.42 19.54 7.86
N ILE A 7 20.87 18.35 7.51
CA ILE A 7 19.89 18.19 6.42
C ILE A 7 18.49 18.66 6.86
N LEU A 8 17.90 18.02 7.88
CA LEU A 8 16.49 18.26 8.20
C LEU A 8 16.23 19.71 8.65
N ARG A 9 17.10 20.28 9.52
CA ARG A 9 16.84 21.59 10.11
C ARG A 9 17.48 22.72 9.33
N ASP A 10 18.73 22.54 8.91
CA ASP A 10 19.49 23.62 8.29
C ASP A 10 19.15 23.71 6.79
N ASP A 11 19.23 22.60 6.03
CA ASP A 11 18.95 22.62 4.59
C ASP A 11 17.43 22.69 4.30
N TRP A 12 16.62 21.86 4.95
CA TRP A 12 15.17 21.81 4.70
C TRP A 12 14.37 22.81 5.54
N GLY A 13 14.99 23.46 6.51
CA GLY A 13 14.34 24.48 7.34
C GLY A 13 13.24 23.94 8.27
N PHE A 14 13.25 22.65 8.63
CA PHE A 14 12.25 22.05 9.50
C PHE A 14 12.21 22.72 10.88
N LYS A 15 11.04 23.22 11.28
CA LYS A 15 10.84 23.98 12.50
C LYS A 15 10.20 23.19 13.64
N GLY A 16 9.67 22.01 13.38
CA GLY A 16 9.07 21.13 14.37
C GLY A 16 10.08 20.46 15.30
N PHE A 17 9.63 19.51 16.09
CA PHE A 17 10.49 18.68 16.92
C PHE A 17 10.52 17.24 16.40
N VAL A 18 11.59 16.52 16.69
CA VAL A 18 11.80 15.13 16.29
C VAL A 18 11.67 14.24 17.51
N THR A 19 10.80 13.20 17.40
CA THR A 19 10.66 12.15 18.40
C THR A 19 11.43 10.90 17.97
N SER A 20 11.90 10.11 18.94
CA SER A 20 12.43 8.78 18.62
C SER A 20 11.31 7.82 18.24
N ASP A 21 11.67 6.75 17.55
CA ASP A 21 10.87 5.54 17.57
C ASP A 21 10.75 4.98 18.99
N TRP A 22 9.70 4.20 19.24
CA TRP A 22 9.34 3.73 20.57
C TRP A 22 10.33 2.68 21.09
N MET A 23 10.63 2.76 22.38
CA MET A 23 11.42 1.82 23.18
C MET A 23 12.87 1.64 22.77
N HIS A 24 13.21 1.42 21.51
CA HIS A 24 14.55 1.08 21.05
C HIS A 24 15.22 2.12 20.14
N GLY A 25 14.51 3.20 19.81
CA GLY A 25 15.01 4.26 18.93
C GLY A 25 16.18 5.06 19.50
N VAL A 26 16.37 5.09 20.84
CA VAL A 26 17.48 5.79 21.48
C VAL A 26 18.43 4.79 22.18
N ARG A 27 19.65 4.66 21.66
CA ARG A 27 20.68 3.82 22.27
C ARG A 27 21.60 4.63 23.20
N ASP A 28 21.85 5.90 22.87
CA ASP A 28 22.74 6.81 23.58
C ASP A 28 22.11 8.22 23.65
N GLY A 29 21.77 8.68 24.84
CA GLY A 29 21.09 9.95 25.04
C GLY A 29 21.94 11.16 24.69
N VAL A 30 23.25 11.14 24.99
CA VAL A 30 24.19 12.24 24.69
C VAL A 30 24.34 12.40 23.18
N LYS A 31 24.53 11.29 22.46
CA LYS A 31 24.59 11.31 20.99
C LYS A 31 23.27 11.76 20.39
N GLY A 32 22.12 11.33 20.94
CA GLY A 32 20.78 11.75 20.50
C GLY A 32 20.61 13.27 20.59
N ILE A 33 20.89 13.88 21.75
CA ILE A 33 20.85 15.33 21.97
C ILE A 33 21.72 16.06 20.94
N ARG A 34 22.98 15.64 20.78
CA ARG A 34 23.93 16.26 19.84
C ARG A 34 23.54 16.05 18.37
N ALA A 35 22.79 15.00 18.07
CA ALA A 35 22.31 14.73 16.72
C ALA A 35 21.09 15.53 16.32
N GLY A 36 20.36 16.11 17.29
CA GLY A 36 19.14 16.88 17.02
C GLY A 36 17.83 16.17 17.33
N LEU A 37 17.86 15.04 18.05
CA LEU A 37 16.68 14.35 18.56
C LEU A 37 16.16 15.06 19.80
N ASP A 38 14.89 15.47 19.78
CA ASP A 38 14.33 16.33 20.83
C ASP A 38 13.61 15.54 21.93
N LEU A 39 12.97 14.43 21.59
CA LEU A 39 12.12 13.68 22.52
C LEU A 39 12.33 12.18 22.39
N GLU A 40 12.55 11.48 23.51
CA GLU A 40 12.59 10.03 23.59
C GLU A 40 11.18 9.49 23.93
N MET A 41 10.71 8.52 23.15
CA MET A 41 9.40 7.88 23.33
C MET A 41 9.54 6.39 23.68
N PRO A 42 8.58 5.80 24.42
CA PRO A 42 7.45 6.45 25.12
C PRO A 42 7.81 6.93 26.51
N SER A 43 9.01 6.66 26.99
CA SER A 43 9.48 6.96 28.36
C SER A 43 10.94 7.39 28.36
N PRO A 44 11.37 8.25 29.30
CA PRO A 44 12.70 8.84 29.33
C PRO A 44 13.75 7.86 29.91
N VAL A 45 14.05 6.78 29.18
CA VAL A 45 15.05 5.79 29.60
C VAL A 45 16.46 6.34 29.45
N ARG A 46 16.75 6.99 28.32
CA ARG A 46 18.04 7.62 28.02
C ARG A 46 18.04 9.11 28.25
N TYR A 47 16.87 9.77 28.05
CA TYR A 47 16.69 11.22 28.20
C TYR A 47 16.34 11.67 29.64
N GLY A 48 16.19 10.75 30.59
CA GLY A 48 15.93 11.07 31.98
C GLY A 48 17.21 11.22 32.81
N LYS A 49 17.35 10.37 33.83
CA LYS A 49 18.51 10.38 34.75
C LYS A 49 19.88 10.31 34.07
N PRO A 50 20.06 9.54 32.95
CA PRO A 50 21.36 9.51 32.25
C PRO A 50 21.80 10.87 31.70
N LEU A 51 20.87 11.68 31.13
CA LEU A 51 21.21 13.03 30.65
C LEU A 51 21.57 13.98 31.80
N LEU A 52 20.83 13.92 32.92
CA LEU A 52 21.18 14.72 34.09
C LEU A 52 22.57 14.37 34.64
N ALA A 53 22.96 13.10 34.58
CA ALA A 53 24.30 12.67 34.96
C ALA A 53 25.35 13.17 33.95
N ALA A 54 25.07 13.13 32.66
CA ALA A 54 25.96 13.65 31.60
C ALA A 54 26.18 15.16 31.74
N LEU A 55 25.10 15.92 32.05
CA LEU A 55 25.17 17.35 32.33
C LEU A 55 26.09 17.64 33.52
N ARG A 56 25.95 16.91 34.63
CA ARG A 56 26.81 17.04 35.82
C ARG A 56 28.27 16.71 35.54
N ARG A 57 28.57 15.82 34.59
CA ARG A 57 29.96 15.50 34.17
C ARG A 57 30.51 16.48 33.12
N GLY A 58 29.71 17.44 32.65
CA GLY A 58 30.13 18.39 31.62
C GLY A 58 30.18 17.79 30.20
N GLU A 59 29.55 16.62 29.98
CA GLU A 59 29.44 16.01 28.66
C GLU A 59 28.41 16.73 27.80
N LEU A 60 27.43 17.39 28.42
CA LEU A 60 26.44 18.25 27.81
C LEU A 60 26.40 19.58 28.56
N SER A 61 26.02 20.65 27.88
CA SER A 61 25.69 21.95 28.44
C SER A 61 24.18 22.11 28.59
N GLU A 62 23.74 23.07 29.40
CA GLU A 62 22.30 23.47 29.45
C GLU A 62 21.84 23.95 28.09
N ALA A 63 22.68 24.65 27.32
CA ALA A 63 22.35 25.10 25.98
C ALA A 63 22.03 23.94 25.00
N ASP A 64 22.68 22.77 25.18
CA ASP A 64 22.38 21.57 24.36
C ASP A 64 20.96 21.07 24.69
N ILE A 65 20.52 21.13 25.94
CA ILE A 65 19.20 20.74 26.37
C ILE A 65 18.16 21.77 25.88
N ASP A 66 18.43 23.07 26.08
CA ASP A 66 17.54 24.16 25.64
C ASP A 66 17.28 24.10 24.13
N ALA A 67 18.30 23.76 23.35
CA ALA A 67 18.17 23.58 21.89
C ALA A 67 17.20 22.44 21.51
N ARG A 68 16.99 21.45 22.37
CA ARG A 68 16.03 20.35 22.18
C ARG A 68 14.63 20.69 22.74
N VAL A 69 14.59 21.43 23.84
CA VAL A 69 13.32 21.86 24.47
C VAL A 69 12.61 22.93 23.62
N HIS A 70 13.36 23.84 23.03
CA HIS A 70 12.81 24.97 22.27
C HIS A 70 11.86 24.55 21.12
N PRO A 71 12.20 23.59 20.22
CA PRO A 71 11.28 23.15 19.16
C PRO A 71 9.99 22.54 19.72
N ILE A 72 10.06 21.79 20.82
CA ILE A 72 8.90 21.20 21.51
C ILE A 72 7.98 22.30 22.01
N LEU A 73 8.51 23.25 22.77
CA LEU A 73 7.75 24.37 23.32
C LEU A 73 7.14 25.24 22.22
N ARG A 74 7.93 25.56 21.19
CA ARG A 74 7.45 26.33 20.04
C ARG A 74 6.26 25.67 19.36
N THR A 75 6.34 24.36 19.06
CA THR A 75 5.25 23.63 18.42
C THR A 75 4.02 23.58 19.30
N ARG A 76 4.17 23.29 20.60
CA ARG A 76 3.07 23.28 21.56
C ARG A 76 2.40 24.63 21.70
N LEU A 77 3.18 25.71 21.79
CA LEU A 77 2.66 27.08 21.88
C LEU A 77 1.95 27.47 20.59
N TRP A 78 2.50 27.11 19.43
CA TRP A 78 1.88 27.39 18.15
C TRP A 78 0.48 26.77 18.07
N TYR A 79 0.35 25.49 18.42
CA TYR A 79 -0.97 24.84 18.44
C TYR A 79 -1.89 25.41 19.54
N ALA A 80 -1.37 25.71 20.71
CA ALA A 80 -2.19 26.29 21.80
C ALA A 80 -2.69 27.70 21.50
N LEU A 81 -1.99 28.45 20.65
CA LEU A 81 -2.34 29.81 20.24
C LEU A 81 -3.06 29.85 18.88
N ALA A 82 -3.05 28.77 18.11
CA ALA A 82 -3.80 28.68 16.88
C ALA A 82 -5.31 28.72 17.22
N PRO A 83 -6.09 29.55 16.54
CA PRO A 83 -7.54 29.54 16.72
C PRO A 83 -8.07 28.20 16.18
N ASP A 84 -8.44 27.30 17.07
CA ASP A 84 -9.19 26.11 16.72
C ASP A 84 -10.67 26.47 16.81
N THR A 85 -11.31 26.62 15.66
CA THR A 85 -12.72 27.00 15.54
C THR A 85 -13.62 25.80 15.31
N GLU A 86 -13.06 24.59 15.20
CA GLU A 86 -13.80 23.37 14.95
C GLU A 86 -14.26 22.75 16.28
N ASP A 87 -15.56 22.50 16.38
CA ASP A 87 -16.12 21.68 17.45
C ASP A 87 -16.13 20.22 17.00
N TYR A 88 -15.17 19.44 17.49
CA TYR A 88 -15.02 18.01 17.12
C TYR A 88 -16.03 17.17 17.89
N ASP A 89 -17.27 17.14 17.40
CA ASP A 89 -18.34 16.33 18.00
C ASP A 89 -17.99 14.83 17.87
N ALA A 90 -18.10 14.10 18.98
CA ALA A 90 -17.93 12.65 18.98
C ALA A 90 -18.92 11.91 18.06
N GLN A 91 -20.06 12.52 17.73
CA GLN A 91 -21.02 11.98 16.76
C GLN A 91 -20.50 11.94 15.32
N LEU A 92 -19.42 12.68 15.01
CA LEU A 92 -18.73 12.60 13.71
C LEU A 92 -17.94 11.30 13.54
N LEU A 93 -17.61 10.60 14.64
CA LEU A 93 -16.89 9.31 14.57
C LEU A 93 -17.79 8.26 13.93
N ALA A 94 -17.32 7.76 12.74
CA ALA A 94 -18.04 6.78 11.94
C ALA A 94 -19.50 7.18 11.63
N CYS A 95 -19.77 8.49 11.43
CA CYS A 95 -21.04 8.95 10.87
C CYS A 95 -21.19 8.41 9.42
N ASP A 96 -22.41 8.50 8.88
CA ASP A 96 -22.72 7.94 7.56
C ASP A 96 -21.80 8.46 6.45
N ASP A 97 -21.42 9.74 6.47
CA ASP A 97 -20.50 10.33 5.51
C ASP A 97 -19.10 9.70 5.59
N HIS A 98 -18.60 9.45 6.81
CA HIS A 98 -17.30 8.79 7.02
C HIS A 98 -17.34 7.31 6.63
N VAL A 99 -18.44 6.62 6.92
CA VAL A 99 -18.66 5.21 6.50
C VAL A 99 -18.71 5.11 4.98
N ASN A 100 -19.48 5.99 4.32
CA ASN A 100 -19.57 6.04 2.87
C ASN A 100 -18.22 6.39 2.22
N LEU A 101 -17.45 7.30 2.83
CA LEU A 101 -16.10 7.61 2.37
C LEU A 101 -15.18 6.40 2.51
N ALA A 102 -15.22 5.69 3.65
CA ALA A 102 -14.42 4.48 3.87
C ALA A 102 -14.75 3.39 2.83
N ARG A 103 -16.03 3.19 2.50
CA ARG A 103 -16.47 2.27 1.45
C ARG A 103 -15.92 2.67 0.09
N ARG A 104 -16.07 3.94 -0.30
CA ARG A 104 -15.55 4.44 -1.58
C ARG A 104 -14.03 4.31 -1.69
N VAL A 105 -13.30 4.62 -0.61
CA VAL A 105 -11.83 4.42 -0.58
C VAL A 105 -11.48 2.96 -0.76
N ALA A 106 -12.20 2.03 -0.15
CA ALA A 106 -11.99 0.60 -0.33
C ALA A 106 -12.27 0.16 -1.78
N GLU A 107 -13.37 0.61 -2.39
CA GLU A 107 -13.71 0.35 -3.79
C GLU A 107 -12.63 0.86 -4.75
N GLU A 108 -12.10 2.05 -4.50
CA GLU A 108 -11.10 2.69 -5.35
C GLU A 108 -9.65 2.18 -5.14
N SER A 109 -9.38 1.49 -4.03
CA SER A 109 -8.05 0.98 -3.69
C SER A 109 -7.83 -0.48 -4.07
N MET A 110 -8.89 -1.30 -4.13
CA MET A 110 -8.76 -2.70 -4.56
C MET A 110 -8.29 -2.80 -6.01
N VAL A 111 -7.40 -3.75 -6.28
CA VAL A 111 -6.75 -3.91 -7.59
C VAL A 111 -7.19 -5.20 -8.25
N LEU A 112 -7.85 -5.09 -9.40
CA LEU A 112 -8.15 -6.23 -10.25
C LEU A 112 -6.89 -6.62 -11.03
N LEU A 113 -6.28 -7.76 -10.68
CA LEU A 113 -5.04 -8.23 -11.28
C LEU A 113 -5.26 -9.04 -12.57
N LYS A 114 -6.29 -9.89 -12.56
CA LYS A 114 -6.66 -10.78 -13.67
C LYS A 114 -8.17 -10.86 -13.79
N ASN A 115 -8.67 -10.90 -15.03
CA ASN A 115 -10.06 -11.18 -15.32
C ASN A 115 -10.21 -11.81 -16.71
N ASP A 116 -10.51 -13.09 -16.77
CA ASP A 116 -10.75 -13.83 -18.00
C ASP A 116 -12.23 -13.70 -18.46
N GLY A 117 -12.89 -12.60 -18.10
CA GLY A 117 -14.26 -12.29 -18.49
C GLY A 117 -15.32 -12.84 -17.52
N VAL A 118 -14.93 -13.31 -16.33
CA VAL A 118 -15.89 -13.75 -15.31
C VAL A 118 -16.48 -12.58 -14.53
N LEU A 119 -15.74 -11.50 -14.36
CA LEU A 119 -16.20 -10.29 -13.68
C LEU A 119 -16.59 -9.19 -14.68
N PRO A 120 -17.61 -8.38 -14.35
CA PRO A 120 -18.47 -8.49 -13.17
C PRO A 120 -19.40 -9.71 -13.21
N LEU A 121 -19.69 -10.28 -12.02
CA LEU A 121 -20.67 -11.35 -11.88
C LEU A 121 -22.08 -10.83 -12.20
N ASP A 122 -22.86 -11.60 -12.95
CA ASP A 122 -24.25 -11.28 -13.24
C ASP A 122 -25.17 -11.88 -12.15
N ALA A 123 -25.69 -11.06 -11.26
CA ALA A 123 -26.57 -11.48 -10.17
C ALA A 123 -27.90 -12.12 -10.66
N THR A 124 -28.25 -11.95 -11.93
CA THR A 124 -29.45 -12.65 -12.53
C THR A 124 -29.11 -14.09 -12.86
N ARG A 125 -27.85 -14.44 -13.07
CA ARG A 125 -27.36 -15.78 -13.42
C ARG A 125 -26.71 -16.48 -12.22
N VAL A 126 -25.93 -15.77 -11.44
CA VAL A 126 -25.33 -16.27 -10.21
C VAL A 126 -26.37 -16.22 -9.10
N ARG A 127 -27.09 -17.32 -8.91
CA ARG A 127 -28.13 -17.45 -7.87
C ARG A 127 -27.61 -18.08 -6.60
N ARG A 128 -26.54 -18.86 -6.71
CA ARG A 128 -25.88 -19.57 -5.63
C ARG A 128 -24.40 -19.30 -5.69
N LEU A 129 -23.92 -18.40 -4.80
CA LEU A 129 -22.50 -18.00 -4.72
C LEU A 129 -21.78 -18.82 -3.63
N GLY A 130 -20.71 -19.51 -4.00
CA GLY A 130 -19.80 -20.13 -3.05
C GLY A 130 -18.79 -19.12 -2.49
N VAL A 131 -18.66 -19.03 -1.17
CA VAL A 131 -17.64 -18.20 -0.51
C VAL A 131 -16.76 -19.11 0.33
N PHE A 132 -15.45 -19.07 0.07
CA PHE A 132 -14.49 -20.03 0.62
C PHE A 132 -13.37 -19.32 1.35
N GLY A 133 -12.85 -19.98 2.41
CA GLY A 133 -11.68 -19.53 3.15
C GLY A 133 -11.99 -18.83 4.46
N GLN A 134 -11.09 -18.98 5.43
CA GLN A 134 -11.27 -18.44 6.78
C GLN A 134 -11.32 -16.91 6.80
N LEU A 135 -10.58 -16.24 5.89
CA LEU A 135 -10.54 -14.79 5.81
C LEU A 135 -11.86 -14.18 5.34
N ALA A 136 -12.72 -14.96 4.68
CA ALA A 136 -14.05 -14.49 4.29
C ALA A 136 -14.91 -14.08 5.49
N ALA A 137 -14.79 -14.77 6.63
CA ALA A 137 -15.58 -14.54 7.85
C ALA A 137 -14.76 -13.87 8.98
N LEU A 138 -13.54 -13.44 8.70
CA LEU A 138 -12.66 -12.83 9.70
C LEU A 138 -12.67 -11.31 9.57
N GLU A 139 -12.87 -10.61 10.70
CA GLU A 139 -12.56 -9.19 10.80
C GLU A 139 -11.03 -8.99 10.69
N ASN A 140 -10.57 -8.64 9.50
CA ASN A 140 -9.16 -8.50 9.16
C ASN A 140 -8.89 -7.11 8.56
N THR A 141 -8.72 -6.12 9.42
CA THR A 141 -8.55 -4.70 9.05
C THR A 141 -7.08 -4.25 9.06
N GLY A 142 -6.14 -5.19 9.18
CA GLY A 142 -4.71 -4.92 9.15
C GLY A 142 -3.96 -5.43 10.37
N ASP A 143 -2.82 -4.82 10.63
CA ASP A 143 -1.98 -5.04 11.79
C ASP A 143 -2.73 -4.73 13.09
N ARG A 144 -2.51 -5.53 14.13
CA ARG A 144 -3.05 -5.32 15.48
C ARG A 144 -2.08 -4.63 16.42
N GLY A 145 -0.96 -4.16 15.91
CA GLY A 145 0.07 -3.45 16.66
C GLY A 145 -0.24 -1.95 16.84
N SER A 146 0.76 -1.11 16.62
CA SER A 146 0.65 0.35 16.78
C SER A 146 -0.28 1.00 15.76
N SER A 147 -0.51 0.36 14.60
CA SER A 147 -1.43 0.83 13.56
C SER A 147 -2.90 0.40 13.77
N ALA A 148 -3.20 -0.34 14.85
CA ALA A 148 -4.55 -0.82 15.11
C ALA A 148 -5.54 0.33 15.34
N VAL A 149 -6.60 0.37 14.55
CA VAL A 149 -7.72 1.30 14.70
C VAL A 149 -8.95 0.55 15.18
N ALA A 150 -9.51 0.99 16.31
CA ALA A 150 -10.77 0.46 16.80
C ALA A 150 -11.93 1.02 15.95
N THR A 151 -12.62 0.14 15.24
CA THR A 151 -13.82 0.51 14.47
C THR A 151 -15.08 0.04 15.20
N PRO A 152 -16.21 0.76 15.10
CA PRO A 152 -17.46 0.35 15.75
C PRO A 152 -18.02 -0.96 15.17
N ARG A 153 -17.73 -1.25 13.90
CA ARG A 153 -18.08 -2.51 13.21
C ARG A 153 -17.11 -2.78 12.06
N VAL A 154 -17.06 -4.02 11.62
CA VAL A 154 -16.38 -4.44 10.39
C VAL A 154 -17.36 -5.29 9.59
N VAL A 155 -17.55 -4.96 8.31
CA VAL A 155 -18.29 -5.80 7.37
C VAL A 155 -17.30 -6.73 6.71
N THR A 156 -17.36 -7.99 7.06
CA THR A 156 -16.49 -9.04 6.48
C THR A 156 -16.87 -9.32 5.02
N PRO A 157 -15.96 -9.89 4.21
CA PRO A 157 -16.29 -10.34 2.85
C PRO A 157 -17.55 -11.20 2.79
N LEU A 158 -17.69 -12.15 3.73
CA LEU A 158 -18.88 -13.03 3.80
C LEU A 158 -20.17 -12.26 4.07
N GLU A 159 -20.15 -11.31 5.01
CA GLU A 159 -21.33 -10.49 5.33
C GLU A 159 -21.73 -9.60 4.15
N GLY A 160 -20.75 -8.90 3.52
CA GLY A 160 -21.02 -8.05 2.37
C GLY A 160 -21.60 -8.81 1.19
N LEU A 161 -21.00 -9.96 0.83
CA LEU A 161 -21.49 -10.82 -0.25
C LEU A 161 -22.85 -11.44 0.08
N SER A 162 -23.08 -11.85 1.33
CA SER A 162 -24.37 -12.43 1.76
C SER A 162 -25.50 -11.40 1.68
N SER A 163 -25.26 -10.18 2.17
CA SER A 163 -26.24 -9.09 2.09
C SER A 163 -26.59 -8.77 0.64
N TYR A 164 -25.57 -8.63 -0.22
CA TYR A 164 -25.78 -8.35 -1.63
C TYR A 164 -26.59 -9.44 -2.33
N MET A 165 -26.20 -10.69 -2.17
CA MET A 165 -26.89 -11.82 -2.79
C MET A 165 -28.33 -11.94 -2.29
N GLN A 166 -28.58 -11.72 -1.00
CA GLN A 166 -29.94 -11.72 -0.44
C GLN A 166 -30.82 -10.64 -1.06
N GLU A 167 -30.30 -9.42 -1.24
CA GLU A 167 -31.01 -8.31 -1.91
C GLU A 167 -31.37 -8.65 -3.36
N GLN A 168 -30.49 -9.38 -4.05
CA GLN A 168 -30.72 -9.87 -5.42
C GLN A 168 -31.57 -11.16 -5.47
N GLY A 169 -32.00 -11.69 -4.30
CA GLY A 169 -32.79 -12.91 -4.18
C GLY A 169 -31.99 -14.20 -4.48
N GLY A 170 -30.67 -14.16 -4.37
CA GLY A 170 -29.76 -15.31 -4.39
C GLY A 170 -29.38 -15.77 -3.00
N GLU A 171 -28.45 -16.72 -2.92
CA GLU A 171 -27.93 -17.23 -1.67
C GLU A 171 -26.41 -17.36 -1.69
N VAL A 172 -25.79 -17.33 -0.51
CA VAL A 172 -24.37 -17.62 -0.30
C VAL A 172 -24.20 -18.93 0.44
N VAL A 173 -23.32 -19.81 -0.06
CA VAL A 173 -22.89 -21.02 0.62
C VAL A 173 -21.44 -20.84 1.07
N TYR A 174 -21.20 -20.92 2.37
CA TYR A 174 -19.88 -20.68 2.96
C TYR A 174 -19.19 -22.00 3.37
N ALA A 175 -17.88 -22.10 3.06
CA ALA A 175 -17.00 -23.14 3.59
C ALA A 175 -15.67 -22.50 4.05
N ASP A 176 -15.24 -22.78 5.29
CA ASP A 176 -14.06 -22.15 5.88
C ASP A 176 -12.71 -22.64 5.30
N GLY A 177 -12.74 -23.66 4.45
CA GLY A 177 -11.56 -24.19 3.74
C GLY A 177 -10.59 -24.96 4.62
N LYS A 178 -10.98 -25.36 5.86
CA LYS A 178 -10.15 -26.26 6.68
C LYS A 178 -10.13 -27.67 6.09
N ASP A 179 -11.26 -28.12 5.59
CA ASP A 179 -11.44 -29.34 4.83
C ASP A 179 -11.60 -28.97 3.36
N THR A 180 -10.55 -29.16 2.58
CA THR A 180 -10.52 -28.80 1.16
C THR A 180 -11.39 -29.74 0.31
N ASP A 181 -11.55 -31.01 0.70
CA ASP A 181 -12.43 -31.95 0.01
C ASP A 181 -13.90 -31.55 0.18
N ALA A 182 -14.30 -31.16 1.40
CA ALA A 182 -15.62 -30.61 1.64
C ALA A 182 -15.85 -29.29 0.89
N ALA A 183 -14.85 -28.43 0.80
CA ALA A 183 -14.93 -27.18 0.02
C ALA A 183 -15.11 -27.48 -1.47
N ARG A 184 -14.41 -28.47 -2.02
CA ARG A 184 -14.58 -28.93 -3.40
C ARG A 184 -16.01 -29.37 -3.69
N VAL A 185 -16.61 -30.19 -2.80
CA VAL A 185 -18.01 -30.65 -2.94
C VAL A 185 -18.98 -29.45 -2.95
N VAL A 186 -18.76 -28.45 -2.12
CA VAL A 186 -19.55 -27.22 -2.13
C VAL A 186 -19.38 -26.47 -3.46
N ALA A 187 -18.15 -26.40 -3.96
CA ALA A 187 -17.83 -25.68 -5.20
C ALA A 187 -18.47 -26.30 -6.45
N GLU A 188 -18.67 -27.62 -6.47
CA GLU A 188 -19.40 -28.32 -7.55
C GLU A 188 -20.88 -27.90 -7.65
N GLY A 189 -21.46 -27.40 -6.54
CA GLY A 189 -22.89 -27.09 -6.45
C GLY A 189 -23.23 -25.60 -6.49
N VAL A 190 -22.30 -24.72 -6.88
CA VAL A 190 -22.52 -23.26 -6.94
C VAL A 190 -22.30 -22.71 -8.36
N ASP A 191 -22.87 -21.55 -8.66
CA ASP A 191 -22.78 -20.91 -9.98
C ASP A 191 -21.44 -20.18 -10.19
N ALA A 192 -20.86 -19.66 -9.11
CA ALA A 192 -19.54 -19.05 -9.06
C ALA A 192 -18.93 -19.20 -7.67
N ALA A 193 -17.60 -19.11 -7.59
CA ALA A 193 -16.84 -19.23 -6.34
C ALA A 193 -15.98 -17.98 -6.07
N VAL A 194 -16.00 -17.50 -4.83
CA VAL A 194 -15.11 -16.46 -4.31
C VAL A 194 -14.25 -17.08 -3.21
N VAL A 195 -12.95 -17.21 -3.46
CA VAL A 195 -11.98 -17.77 -2.51
C VAL A 195 -11.21 -16.63 -1.86
N VAL A 196 -11.42 -16.39 -0.56
CA VAL A 196 -10.79 -15.30 0.19
C VAL A 196 -9.61 -15.86 1.00
N VAL A 197 -8.41 -15.52 0.57
CA VAL A 197 -7.14 -16.01 1.13
C VAL A 197 -6.17 -14.86 1.35
N GLY A 198 -5.05 -15.12 2.02
CA GLY A 198 -4.03 -14.10 2.21
C GLY A 198 -3.45 -14.05 3.62
N LEU A 199 -3.13 -12.84 4.05
CA LEU A 199 -2.35 -12.56 5.23
C LEU A 199 -3.21 -11.95 6.35
N THR A 200 -2.71 -12.05 7.56
CA THR A 200 -3.28 -11.46 8.77
C THR A 200 -2.18 -10.82 9.59
N TRP A 201 -2.54 -10.15 10.68
CA TRP A 201 -1.59 -9.64 11.65
C TRP A 201 -0.59 -10.70 12.16
N ALA A 202 -0.96 -11.99 12.13
CA ALA A 202 -0.08 -13.08 12.55
C ALA A 202 1.02 -13.40 11.53
N ASP A 203 0.87 -12.95 10.29
CA ASP A 203 1.82 -13.15 9.20
C ASP A 203 2.73 -11.94 9.00
N GLU A 204 2.17 -10.72 9.08
CA GLU A 204 2.88 -9.48 8.75
C GLU A 204 2.62 -8.32 9.74
N GLY A 205 2.05 -8.59 10.91
CA GLY A 205 1.89 -7.59 11.97
C GLY A 205 3.21 -7.26 12.66
N GLU A 206 3.18 -6.28 13.56
CA GLU A 206 4.35 -5.91 14.35
C GLU A 206 4.88 -7.10 15.16
N TRP A 207 6.22 -7.23 15.23
CA TRP A 207 6.92 -8.29 15.96
C TRP A 207 6.50 -8.40 17.42
N PHE A 208 6.16 -7.28 18.07
CA PHE A 208 5.76 -7.21 19.48
C PHE A 208 4.33 -6.74 19.62
N VAL A 209 3.41 -7.65 19.96
CA VAL A 209 2.06 -7.31 20.40
C VAL A 209 1.98 -7.50 21.92
N LEU A 210 1.78 -6.41 22.66
CA LEU A 210 1.45 -6.44 24.08
C LEU A 210 -0.05 -6.73 24.22
N GLN A 211 -0.42 -7.99 24.49
CA GLN A 211 -1.80 -8.28 24.85
C GLN A 211 -1.98 -8.24 26.38
N PRO A 212 -2.88 -7.41 26.91
CA PRO A 212 -3.25 -7.51 28.31
C PRO A 212 -4.00 -8.84 28.53
N GLU A 213 -3.49 -9.68 29.44
CA GLU A 213 -4.23 -10.88 29.85
C GLU A 213 -5.60 -10.47 30.41
N LYS A 214 -6.69 -11.03 29.88
CA LYS A 214 -8.07 -10.77 30.29
C LYS A 214 -8.40 -11.18 31.74
N LYS A 215 -7.44 -11.71 32.51
CA LYS A 215 -7.62 -12.08 33.90
C LYS A 215 -6.90 -11.10 34.81
N ALA A 216 -7.69 -10.38 35.59
CA ALA A 216 -7.30 -9.30 36.51
C ALA A 216 -6.31 -9.67 37.64
N ALA A 217 -5.75 -10.86 37.67
CA ALA A 217 -4.85 -11.35 38.73
C ALA A 217 -3.38 -11.50 38.31
N ALA A 218 -3.04 -11.38 37.05
CA ALA A 218 -1.66 -11.49 36.56
C ALA A 218 -1.21 -10.22 35.88
N ARG A 219 -0.44 -9.39 36.57
CA ARG A 219 0.36 -8.29 36.00
C ARG A 219 1.50 -8.80 35.10
N ARG A 220 1.28 -9.84 34.32
CA ARG A 220 2.23 -10.37 33.34
C ARG A 220 1.74 -10.02 31.96
N LEU A 221 2.40 -9.06 31.34
CA LEU A 221 2.32 -8.83 29.90
C LEU A 221 2.89 -10.08 29.22
N LYS A 222 2.06 -10.78 28.49
CA LYS A 222 2.50 -11.90 27.68
C LYS A 222 2.89 -11.35 26.32
N PHE A 223 4.18 -11.42 26.00
CA PHE A 223 4.64 -11.18 24.64
C PHE A 223 4.13 -12.35 23.77
N ILE A 224 3.22 -12.05 22.88
CA ILE A 224 2.82 -13.00 21.85
C ILE A 224 3.62 -12.61 20.62
N GLY A 225 4.66 -13.39 20.31
CA GLY A 225 5.36 -13.30 19.05
C GLY A 225 4.43 -13.77 17.93
N GLY A 226 4.07 -12.89 17.03
CA GLY A 226 3.30 -13.17 15.83
C GLY A 226 3.49 -12.00 14.89
N GLY A 227 3.55 -12.25 13.60
CA GLY A 227 3.91 -11.24 12.62
C GLY A 227 5.42 -11.10 12.44
N GLY A 228 5.85 -9.95 11.97
CA GLY A 228 7.22 -9.65 11.60
C GLY A 228 7.49 -9.84 10.12
N ASP A 229 8.77 -9.82 9.76
CA ASP A 229 9.16 -9.90 8.36
C ASP A 229 8.95 -11.31 7.80
N ARG A 230 8.28 -11.40 6.67
CA ARG A 230 8.10 -12.66 5.95
C ARG A 230 9.37 -13.02 5.18
N THR A 231 9.72 -14.29 5.18
CA THR A 231 10.85 -14.84 4.41
C THR A 231 10.43 -15.43 3.06
N SER A 232 9.14 -15.45 2.74
CA SER A 232 8.56 -15.89 1.47
C SER A 232 7.30 -15.12 1.17
N LEU A 233 7.01 -14.91 -0.10
CA LEU A 233 5.76 -14.31 -0.58
C LEU A 233 4.62 -15.33 -0.71
N ARG A 234 4.88 -16.62 -0.54
CA ARG A 234 3.87 -17.68 -0.70
C ARG A 234 2.76 -17.53 0.33
N LEU A 235 1.56 -17.85 -0.10
CA LEU A 235 0.43 -18.06 0.79
C LEU A 235 0.67 -19.30 1.67
N ARG A 236 -0.14 -19.50 2.69
CA ARG A 236 -0.10 -20.74 3.46
C ARG A 236 -0.47 -21.91 2.56
N ALA A 237 0.21 -23.05 2.70
CA ALA A 237 -0.02 -24.24 1.87
C ALA A 237 -1.50 -24.67 1.82
N ARG A 238 -2.25 -24.46 2.91
CA ARG A 238 -3.70 -24.75 2.96
C ARG A 238 -4.52 -23.81 2.09
N ASP A 239 -4.10 -22.55 1.98
CA ASP A 239 -4.81 -21.54 1.19
C ASP A 239 -4.56 -21.78 -0.31
N GLU A 240 -3.33 -22.18 -0.69
CA GLU A 240 -3.01 -22.63 -2.05
C GLU A 240 -3.75 -23.92 -2.44
N ALA A 241 -3.85 -24.89 -1.51
CA ALA A 241 -4.62 -26.10 -1.71
C ALA A 241 -6.11 -25.82 -1.88
N LEU A 242 -6.67 -24.89 -1.09
CA LEU A 242 -8.07 -24.47 -1.22
C LEU A 242 -8.35 -23.84 -2.61
N ILE A 243 -7.45 -22.96 -3.08
CA ILE A 243 -7.57 -22.39 -4.44
C ILE A 243 -7.60 -23.52 -5.47
N ALA A 244 -6.64 -24.45 -5.40
CA ALA A 244 -6.51 -25.54 -6.37
C ALA A 244 -7.76 -26.44 -6.39
N GLU A 245 -8.26 -26.86 -5.21
CA GLU A 245 -9.41 -27.76 -5.12
C GLU A 245 -10.70 -27.09 -5.60
N VAL A 246 -10.94 -25.81 -5.27
CA VAL A 246 -12.12 -25.08 -5.74
C VAL A 246 -12.01 -24.83 -7.24
N ALA A 247 -10.89 -24.34 -7.74
CA ALA A 247 -10.71 -24.03 -9.17
C ALA A 247 -10.78 -25.27 -10.07
N ALA A 248 -10.39 -26.43 -9.57
CA ALA A 248 -10.45 -27.70 -10.32
C ALA A 248 -11.87 -28.08 -10.74
N VAL A 249 -12.90 -27.62 -10.02
CA VAL A 249 -14.31 -28.01 -10.25
C VAL A 249 -15.21 -26.84 -10.58
N GLN A 250 -14.77 -25.59 -10.28
CA GLN A 250 -15.57 -24.39 -10.55
C GLN A 250 -14.77 -23.42 -11.44
N PRO A 251 -15.08 -23.36 -12.76
CA PRO A 251 -14.35 -22.52 -13.71
C PRO A 251 -14.54 -21.02 -13.44
N HIS A 252 -15.66 -20.62 -12.82
CA HIS A 252 -15.94 -19.21 -12.44
C HIS A 252 -15.38 -18.92 -11.05
N THR A 253 -14.11 -19.27 -10.81
CA THR A 253 -13.42 -19.02 -9.53
C THR A 253 -12.74 -17.66 -9.57
N VAL A 254 -13.09 -16.82 -8.60
CA VAL A 254 -12.46 -15.54 -8.30
C VAL A 254 -11.68 -15.67 -7.00
N VAL A 255 -10.39 -15.34 -7.01
CA VAL A 255 -9.58 -15.29 -5.79
C VAL A 255 -9.45 -13.85 -5.31
N VAL A 256 -9.76 -13.62 -4.04
CA VAL A 256 -9.57 -12.35 -3.34
C VAL A 256 -8.39 -12.49 -2.40
N CYS A 257 -7.30 -11.77 -2.71
CA CYS A 257 -6.08 -11.75 -1.89
C CYS A 257 -6.15 -10.61 -0.88
N VAL A 258 -6.03 -10.94 0.41
CA VAL A 258 -5.97 -9.98 1.51
C VAL A 258 -4.52 -9.88 2.01
N GLY A 259 -3.98 -8.68 2.15
CA GLY A 259 -2.62 -8.48 2.67
C GLY A 259 -2.11 -7.06 2.44
N GLY A 260 -1.10 -6.63 3.19
CA GLY A 260 -0.47 -5.31 3.07
C GLY A 260 0.68 -5.26 2.07
N SER A 261 1.17 -6.42 1.63
CA SER A 261 2.34 -6.56 0.76
C SER A 261 2.13 -7.65 -0.29
N ALA A 262 3.03 -7.76 -1.26
CA ALA A 262 2.96 -8.74 -2.34
C ALA A 262 2.80 -10.18 -1.84
N VAL A 263 2.04 -10.97 -2.59
CA VAL A 263 1.93 -12.42 -2.41
C VAL A 263 2.31 -13.13 -3.70
N ASP A 264 2.85 -14.35 -3.57
CA ASP A 264 3.08 -15.24 -4.71
C ASP A 264 1.75 -15.63 -5.34
N VAL A 265 1.68 -15.49 -6.66
CA VAL A 265 0.49 -15.80 -7.46
C VAL A 265 0.78 -16.86 -8.53
N SER A 266 1.69 -17.78 -8.24
CA SER A 266 2.06 -18.88 -9.15
C SER A 266 0.88 -19.75 -9.58
N TRP A 267 -0.20 -19.75 -8.80
CA TRP A 267 -1.48 -20.42 -9.09
C TRP A 267 -2.41 -19.60 -10.02
N ARG A 268 -2.05 -18.40 -10.45
CA ARG A 268 -2.91 -17.46 -11.19
C ARG A 268 -3.58 -18.03 -12.44
N GLU A 269 -2.91 -18.96 -13.12
CA GLU A 269 -3.47 -19.58 -14.35
C GLU A 269 -4.60 -20.59 -14.06
N GLN A 270 -4.79 -20.97 -12.81
CA GLN A 270 -5.84 -21.91 -12.40
C GLN A 270 -7.19 -21.25 -12.19
N VAL A 271 -7.26 -19.90 -12.10
CA VAL A 271 -8.44 -19.16 -11.71
C VAL A 271 -8.84 -18.11 -12.75
N ALA A 272 -10.13 -17.80 -12.82
CA ALA A 272 -10.68 -16.89 -13.83
C ALA A 272 -10.42 -15.41 -13.50
N ALA A 273 -10.37 -15.03 -12.22
CA ALA A 273 -10.06 -13.66 -11.82
C ALA A 273 -9.33 -13.60 -10.49
N ILE A 274 -8.57 -12.51 -10.31
CA ILE A 274 -7.83 -12.22 -9.07
C ILE A 274 -8.04 -10.75 -8.70
N LEU A 275 -8.55 -10.52 -7.49
CA LEU A 275 -8.69 -9.20 -6.91
C LEU A 275 -7.79 -9.10 -5.67
N PHE A 276 -6.91 -8.09 -5.62
CA PHE A 276 -6.09 -7.79 -4.46
C PHE A 276 -6.81 -6.72 -3.62
N SER A 277 -7.31 -7.10 -2.44
CA SER A 277 -8.19 -6.24 -1.65
C SER A 277 -7.45 -5.40 -0.62
N PHE A 278 -6.18 -5.68 -0.36
CA PHE A 278 -5.44 -5.12 0.77
C PHE A 278 -6.18 -5.37 2.10
N TYR A 279 -6.00 -4.49 3.07
CA TYR A 279 -6.81 -4.40 4.29
C TYR A 279 -7.85 -3.31 4.09
N SER A 280 -9.04 -3.70 3.66
CA SER A 280 -10.07 -2.79 3.11
C SER A 280 -10.88 -2.03 4.16
N GLY A 281 -10.49 -2.11 5.44
CA GLY A 281 -11.14 -1.36 6.52
C GLY A 281 -12.56 -1.84 6.86
N MET A 282 -13.34 -0.96 7.50
CA MET A 282 -14.62 -1.32 8.10
C MET A 282 -15.72 -1.68 7.09
N GLU A 283 -15.68 -1.15 5.88
CA GLU A 283 -16.68 -1.36 4.81
C GLU A 283 -16.17 -2.30 3.69
N GLY A 284 -15.05 -3.00 3.94
CA GLY A 284 -14.40 -3.85 2.94
C GLY A 284 -15.30 -4.90 2.30
N GLY A 285 -16.20 -5.51 3.06
CA GLY A 285 -17.13 -6.51 2.54
C GLY A 285 -18.17 -5.94 1.56
N HIS A 286 -18.72 -4.75 1.86
CA HIS A 286 -19.63 -4.07 0.93
C HIS A 286 -18.89 -3.59 -0.32
N ALA A 287 -17.71 -3.02 -0.17
CA ALA A 287 -16.87 -2.59 -1.29
C ALA A 287 -16.51 -3.77 -2.20
N LEU A 288 -16.17 -4.92 -1.63
CA LEU A 288 -15.92 -6.15 -2.38
C LEU A 288 -17.12 -6.59 -3.18
N ALA A 289 -18.31 -6.62 -2.58
CA ALA A 289 -19.54 -6.98 -3.27
C ALA A 289 -19.81 -6.02 -4.43
N SER A 290 -19.73 -4.70 -4.22
CA SER A 290 -19.87 -3.68 -5.28
C SER A 290 -18.95 -3.95 -6.47
N LEU A 291 -17.69 -4.27 -6.21
CA LEU A 291 -16.71 -4.53 -7.27
C LEU A 291 -17.02 -5.83 -8.00
N LEU A 292 -17.28 -6.93 -7.28
CA LEU A 292 -17.49 -8.23 -7.91
C LEU A 292 -18.76 -8.28 -8.76
N PHE A 293 -19.78 -7.50 -8.44
CA PHE A 293 -21.05 -7.46 -9.18
C PHE A 293 -21.17 -6.24 -10.13
N GLY A 294 -20.19 -5.37 -10.17
CA GLY A 294 -20.11 -4.28 -11.15
C GLY A 294 -20.88 -3.01 -10.79
N ASP A 295 -21.36 -2.86 -9.55
CA ASP A 295 -21.91 -1.60 -9.05
C ASP A 295 -20.81 -0.52 -8.97
N ALA A 296 -19.57 -0.95 -8.70
CA ALA A 296 -18.37 -0.14 -8.82
C ALA A 296 -17.39 -0.78 -9.82
N ASN A 297 -16.64 0.06 -10.55
CA ASN A 297 -15.63 -0.39 -11.51
C ASN A 297 -14.25 -0.35 -10.86
N PRO A 298 -13.49 -1.47 -10.81
CA PRO A 298 -12.14 -1.50 -10.25
C PRO A 298 -11.24 -0.44 -10.89
N SER A 299 -10.51 0.31 -10.08
CA SER A 299 -9.65 1.40 -10.56
C SER A 299 -8.35 1.55 -9.75
N GLY A 300 -8.10 0.66 -8.80
CA GLY A 300 -6.85 0.58 -8.05
C GLY A 300 -5.68 0.18 -8.94
N ARG A 301 -4.46 0.56 -8.54
CA ARG A 301 -3.21 0.20 -9.21
C ARG A 301 -2.22 -0.33 -8.18
N LEU A 302 -1.46 -1.36 -8.56
CA LEU A 302 -0.44 -1.94 -7.68
C LEU A 302 0.64 -0.92 -7.31
N PRO A 303 0.87 -0.64 -6.02
CA PRO A 303 1.93 0.24 -5.57
C PRO A 303 3.29 -0.49 -5.45
N PHE A 304 3.37 -1.74 -5.87
CA PHE A 304 4.56 -2.58 -5.88
C PHE A 304 4.56 -3.53 -7.08
N THR A 305 5.69 -4.20 -7.29
CA THR A 305 5.82 -5.28 -8.28
C THR A 305 5.55 -6.62 -7.60
N ILE A 306 4.76 -7.49 -8.25
CA ILE A 306 4.65 -8.90 -7.84
C ILE A 306 5.63 -9.69 -8.71
N PRO A 307 6.70 -10.29 -8.14
CA PRO A 307 7.67 -11.06 -8.90
C PRO A 307 7.06 -12.35 -9.44
N GLU A 308 7.71 -12.96 -10.42
CA GLU A 308 7.37 -14.29 -10.89
C GLU A 308 7.80 -15.37 -9.88
N SER A 309 8.85 -15.09 -9.11
CA SER A 309 9.41 -16.00 -8.10
C SER A 309 10.07 -15.25 -6.95
N ASP A 310 9.97 -15.77 -5.74
CA ASP A 310 10.72 -15.29 -4.56
C ASP A 310 12.24 -15.30 -4.80
N ALA A 311 12.74 -16.19 -5.65
CA ALA A 311 14.17 -16.30 -5.97
C ALA A 311 14.72 -15.06 -6.72
N ASP A 312 13.85 -14.24 -7.30
CA ASP A 312 14.22 -13.02 -8.01
C ASP A 312 14.42 -11.82 -7.08
N LEU A 313 14.01 -11.96 -5.82
CA LEU A 313 14.17 -10.92 -4.80
C LEU A 313 15.60 -10.86 -4.27
N PRO A 314 16.06 -9.70 -3.75
CA PRO A 314 17.29 -9.63 -2.99
C PRO A 314 17.26 -10.56 -1.77
N GLU A 315 18.44 -11.09 -1.39
CA GLU A 315 18.57 -11.88 -0.17
C GLU A 315 18.07 -11.06 1.04
N PHE A 316 17.18 -11.67 1.80
CA PHE A 316 16.61 -11.06 2.99
C PHE A 316 16.91 -11.91 4.23
N LEU A 317 17.65 -11.31 5.16
CA LEU A 317 18.10 -11.94 6.42
C LEU A 317 17.49 -11.17 7.61
N PRO A 318 16.29 -11.53 8.08
CA PRO A 318 15.53 -10.75 9.07
C PRO A 318 16.24 -10.62 10.44
N PHE A 319 17.21 -11.50 10.74
CA PHE A 319 17.95 -11.50 12.00
C PHE A 319 19.42 -11.08 11.84
N ALA A 320 19.82 -10.54 10.68
CA ALA A 320 21.18 -10.06 10.49
C ALA A 320 21.43 -8.82 11.35
N GLU A 321 22.64 -8.74 11.94
CA GLU A 321 23.08 -7.56 12.70
C GLU A 321 23.30 -6.33 11.82
N SER A 322 23.59 -6.54 10.55
CA SER A 322 23.71 -5.50 9.53
C SER A 322 23.25 -6.01 8.19
N ALA A 323 22.61 -5.14 7.40
CA ALA A 323 22.21 -5.39 6.04
C ALA A 323 22.57 -4.19 5.17
N THR A 324 22.97 -4.44 3.92
CA THR A 324 23.23 -3.40 2.93
C THR A 324 22.23 -3.55 1.79
N TYR A 325 21.41 -2.54 1.61
CA TYR A 325 20.49 -2.46 0.48
C TYR A 325 21.06 -1.53 -0.60
N GLY A 326 21.02 -1.99 -1.84
CA GLY A 326 21.34 -1.15 -2.98
C GLY A 326 20.24 -0.11 -3.23
N PRO A 327 20.49 0.85 -4.13
CA PRO A 327 19.53 1.92 -4.42
C PRO A 327 18.31 1.47 -5.25
N LEU A 328 18.33 0.27 -5.82
CA LEU A 328 17.29 -0.24 -6.70
C LEU A 328 16.37 -1.23 -5.98
N HIS A 329 15.07 -0.96 -6.04
CA HIS A 329 14.02 -1.79 -5.45
C HIS A 329 12.83 -1.94 -6.41
N GLY A 330 11.96 -2.93 -6.17
CA GLY A 330 10.73 -3.13 -6.92
C GLY A 330 10.98 -3.10 -8.44
N TYR A 331 10.14 -2.40 -9.21
CA TYR A 331 10.24 -2.37 -10.66
C TYR A 331 11.60 -1.89 -11.17
N SER A 332 12.28 -0.97 -10.47
CA SER A 332 13.61 -0.49 -10.86
C SER A 332 14.66 -1.60 -10.86
N LEU A 333 14.61 -2.49 -9.85
CA LEU A 333 15.50 -3.65 -9.74
C LEU A 333 15.20 -4.70 -10.82
N PHE A 334 13.91 -5.04 -10.99
CA PHE A 334 13.47 -6.04 -11.94
C PHE A 334 13.82 -5.64 -13.38
N GLU A 335 13.61 -4.38 -13.73
CA GLU A 335 13.97 -3.85 -15.04
C GLU A 335 15.47 -3.79 -15.26
N LYS A 336 16.26 -3.31 -14.28
CA LYS A 336 17.73 -3.27 -14.38
C LYS A 336 18.33 -4.66 -14.62
N LYS A 337 17.74 -5.69 -14.01
CA LYS A 337 18.17 -7.07 -14.12
C LYS A 337 17.47 -7.85 -15.23
N ALA A 338 16.51 -7.23 -15.93
CA ALA A 338 15.65 -7.87 -16.94
C ALA A 338 14.96 -9.14 -16.41
N LEU A 339 14.47 -9.11 -15.16
CA LEU A 339 13.77 -10.22 -14.53
C LEU A 339 12.28 -10.20 -14.87
N PRO A 340 11.64 -11.36 -15.04
CA PRO A 340 10.21 -11.44 -15.27
C PRO A 340 9.41 -11.05 -14.02
N VAL A 341 8.20 -10.55 -14.23
CA VAL A 341 7.28 -10.20 -13.16
C VAL A 341 5.89 -10.77 -13.45
N ALA A 342 5.21 -11.25 -12.42
CA ALA A 342 3.82 -11.72 -12.53
C ALA A 342 2.88 -10.54 -12.78
N TYR A 343 3.06 -9.45 -12.02
CA TYR A 343 2.34 -8.19 -12.23
C TYR A 343 3.28 -7.00 -11.99
N PRO A 344 3.38 -6.07 -12.95
CA PRO A 344 4.27 -4.92 -12.83
C PRO A 344 3.71 -3.86 -11.88
N PHE A 345 4.59 -2.99 -11.39
CA PHE A 345 4.19 -1.77 -10.68
C PHE A 345 3.22 -0.93 -11.53
N GLY A 346 2.18 -0.41 -10.91
CA GLY A 346 1.15 0.39 -11.57
C GLY A 346 0.08 -0.43 -12.29
N HIS A 347 0.17 -1.78 -12.32
CA HIS A 347 -0.83 -2.65 -12.96
C HIS A 347 -2.16 -2.64 -12.21
N GLY A 348 -3.22 -2.73 -12.97
CA GLY A 348 -4.60 -2.94 -12.52
C GLY A 348 -5.57 -2.84 -13.68
N LEU A 349 -6.58 -3.70 -13.66
CA LEU A 349 -7.64 -3.77 -14.65
C LEU A 349 -8.91 -3.09 -14.16
N GLY A 350 -9.80 -2.79 -15.06
CA GLY A 350 -11.18 -2.38 -14.82
C GLY A 350 -12.13 -3.06 -15.81
N TYR A 351 -13.39 -2.73 -15.72
CA TYR A 351 -14.44 -3.24 -16.63
C TYR A 351 -14.57 -2.37 -17.89
N SER A 352 -13.78 -1.30 -17.99
CA SER A 352 -13.73 -0.40 -19.13
C SER A 352 -12.38 -0.52 -19.84
N GLU A 353 -12.39 -0.30 -21.14
CA GLU A 353 -11.18 -0.21 -21.96
C GLU A 353 -10.80 1.25 -22.19
N PHE A 354 -9.49 1.55 -22.11
CA PHE A 354 -9.00 2.90 -22.32
C PHE A 354 -7.91 2.93 -23.37
N SER A 355 -7.87 4.02 -24.15
CA SER A 355 -6.79 4.30 -25.10
C SER A 355 -6.13 5.64 -24.79
N LEU A 356 -4.81 5.70 -25.01
CA LEU A 356 -3.98 6.89 -24.88
C LEU A 356 -3.48 7.32 -26.27
N SER A 357 -3.52 8.62 -26.54
CA SER A 357 -3.06 9.21 -27.82
C SER A 357 -2.60 10.65 -27.64
N GLU A 358 -2.06 11.26 -28.70
CA GLU A 358 -1.77 12.69 -28.80
C GLU A 358 -0.83 13.20 -27.69
N LEU A 359 0.37 12.59 -27.58
CA LEU A 359 1.37 13.02 -26.61
C LEU A 359 2.01 14.35 -27.01
N GLU A 360 1.83 15.37 -26.19
CA GLU A 360 2.50 16.66 -26.27
C GLU A 360 3.33 16.90 -25.01
N VAL A 361 4.52 17.48 -25.17
CA VAL A 361 5.40 17.83 -24.05
C VAL A 361 5.91 19.25 -24.25
N ASP A 362 5.64 20.10 -23.28
CA ASP A 362 6.19 21.45 -23.20
C ASP A 362 7.39 21.45 -22.24
N THR A 363 8.56 21.78 -22.77
CA THR A 363 9.85 21.80 -22.06
C THR A 363 10.41 23.21 -21.90
N ARG A 364 9.61 24.25 -22.10
CA ARG A 364 10.06 25.65 -22.04
C ARG A 364 10.37 26.15 -20.63
N SER A 365 9.90 25.44 -19.62
CA SER A 365 10.24 25.67 -18.21
C SER A 365 11.03 24.48 -17.65
N ASP A 366 11.62 24.67 -16.46
CA ASP A 366 12.33 23.59 -15.77
C ASP A 366 11.39 22.41 -15.47
N ASP A 367 10.16 22.68 -15.03
CA ASP A 367 9.11 21.68 -14.95
C ASP A 367 8.50 21.47 -16.33
N TRP A 368 8.35 20.20 -16.71
CA TRP A 368 7.75 19.86 -17.99
C TRP A 368 6.25 19.64 -17.86
N THR A 369 5.50 20.14 -18.84
CA THR A 369 4.06 19.87 -18.92
C THR A 369 3.82 18.78 -19.96
N VAL A 370 3.22 17.68 -19.52
CA VAL A 370 2.86 16.53 -20.38
C VAL A 370 1.36 16.52 -20.57
N THR A 371 0.93 16.51 -21.81
CA THR A 371 -0.50 16.44 -22.17
C THR A 371 -0.75 15.25 -23.07
N VAL A 372 -1.79 14.46 -22.73
CA VAL A 372 -2.24 13.31 -23.53
C VAL A 372 -3.77 13.30 -23.63
N THR A 373 -4.27 12.63 -24.64
CA THR A 373 -5.69 12.33 -24.75
C THR A 373 -5.97 10.94 -24.21
N LEU A 374 -6.91 10.83 -23.27
CA LEU A 374 -7.48 9.59 -22.74
C LEU A 374 -8.90 9.43 -23.24
N VAL A 375 -9.23 8.24 -23.74
CA VAL A 375 -10.58 7.86 -24.20
C VAL A 375 -11.04 6.60 -23.50
N ASN A 376 -12.23 6.61 -22.92
CA ASN A 376 -12.90 5.39 -22.50
C ASN A 376 -13.56 4.76 -23.74
N CYS A 377 -13.00 3.65 -24.24
CA CYS A 377 -13.48 2.92 -25.40
C CYS A 377 -14.51 1.84 -25.04
N GLY A 378 -14.77 1.62 -23.75
CA GLY A 378 -15.72 0.62 -23.27
C GLY A 378 -17.15 1.15 -23.11
N ASP A 379 -18.04 0.25 -22.71
CA ASP A 379 -19.49 0.51 -22.62
C ASP A 379 -19.95 0.99 -21.23
N VAL A 380 -19.04 1.02 -20.23
CA VAL A 380 -19.35 1.43 -18.87
C VAL A 380 -18.42 2.57 -18.43
N SER A 381 -18.89 3.37 -17.47
CA SER A 381 -18.05 4.38 -16.82
C SER A 381 -16.90 3.72 -16.04
N GLY A 382 -15.73 4.29 -16.10
CA GLY A 382 -14.55 3.77 -15.39
C GLY A 382 -13.49 4.82 -15.19
N ALA A 383 -12.56 4.55 -14.29
CA ALA A 383 -11.40 5.41 -14.04
C ALA A 383 -10.10 4.71 -14.48
N GLU A 384 -9.24 5.48 -15.15
CA GLU A 384 -7.89 5.06 -15.53
C GLU A 384 -6.84 5.93 -14.85
N VAL A 385 -5.68 5.34 -14.54
CA VAL A 385 -4.52 6.07 -14.01
C VAL A 385 -3.48 6.21 -15.12
N VAL A 386 -3.40 7.40 -15.70
CA VAL A 386 -2.36 7.75 -16.65
C VAL A 386 -1.05 7.95 -15.89
N GLN A 387 0.00 7.26 -16.31
CA GLN A 387 1.30 7.24 -15.63
C GLN A 387 2.39 7.74 -16.58
N VAL A 388 3.20 8.68 -16.11
CA VAL A 388 4.35 9.23 -16.85
C VAL A 388 5.63 8.75 -16.20
N TYR A 389 6.49 8.12 -16.99
CA TYR A 389 7.81 7.67 -16.57
C TYR A 389 8.90 8.41 -17.34
N LEU A 390 10.03 8.65 -16.70
CA LEU A 390 11.26 9.11 -17.33
C LEU A 390 12.27 7.97 -17.37
N ALA A 391 12.80 7.67 -18.55
CA ALA A 391 13.89 6.73 -18.74
C ALA A 391 15.15 7.47 -19.21
N PHE A 392 16.32 6.93 -18.87
CA PHE A 392 17.61 7.55 -19.08
C PHE A 392 18.57 6.52 -19.74
N PRO A 393 18.37 6.21 -21.03
CA PRO A 393 19.03 5.07 -21.68
C PRO A 393 20.54 5.25 -21.82
N GLU A 394 21.03 6.48 -21.84
CA GLU A 394 22.45 6.82 -22.03
C GLU A 394 23.09 7.40 -20.77
N SER A 395 22.42 7.28 -19.61
CA SER A 395 22.94 7.87 -18.37
C SER A 395 24.31 7.30 -17.97
N ALA A 396 25.26 8.16 -17.74
CA ALA A 396 26.56 7.83 -17.15
C ALA A 396 26.48 7.59 -15.63
N VAL A 397 25.36 7.98 -15.01
CA VAL A 397 25.11 7.81 -13.58
C VAL A 397 24.37 6.48 -13.36
N ASP A 398 24.77 5.73 -12.33
CA ASP A 398 24.02 4.53 -11.91
C ASP A 398 22.70 4.93 -11.26
N ARG A 399 21.63 4.87 -12.05
CA ARG A 399 20.27 5.25 -11.67
C ARG A 399 19.25 4.22 -12.17
N PRO A 400 18.00 4.25 -11.67
CA PRO A 400 16.94 3.40 -12.20
C PRO A 400 16.81 3.51 -13.72
N PRO A 401 16.57 2.41 -14.47
CA PRO A 401 16.34 2.47 -15.92
C PRO A 401 15.21 3.40 -16.30
N LYS A 402 14.15 3.42 -15.48
CA LYS A 402 13.09 4.44 -15.53
C LYS A 402 12.53 4.72 -14.15
N LYS A 403 11.85 5.86 -14.00
CA LYS A 403 11.27 6.35 -12.76
C LYS A 403 9.89 6.92 -13.03
N LEU A 404 8.88 6.57 -12.22
CA LEU A 404 7.59 7.26 -12.24
C LEU A 404 7.81 8.74 -11.88
N ALA A 405 7.35 9.64 -12.74
CA ALA A 405 7.55 11.07 -12.60
C ALA A 405 6.25 11.84 -12.35
N ALA A 406 5.14 11.37 -12.92
CA ALA A 406 3.82 11.94 -12.67
C ALA A 406 2.73 10.89 -12.92
N PHE A 407 1.55 11.09 -12.32
CA PHE A 407 0.36 10.29 -12.62
C PHE A 407 -0.91 11.07 -12.33
N GLN A 408 -2.00 10.69 -12.99
CA GLN A 408 -3.32 11.25 -12.73
C GLN A 408 -4.41 10.20 -12.94
N LYS A 409 -5.30 10.04 -11.96
CA LYS A 409 -6.51 9.23 -12.06
C LYS A 409 -7.63 10.07 -12.68
N VAL A 410 -8.27 9.54 -13.70
CA VAL A 410 -9.32 10.24 -14.48
C VAL A 410 -10.52 9.33 -14.63
N LEU A 411 -11.70 9.79 -14.18
CA LEU A 411 -12.98 9.10 -14.37
C LEU A 411 -13.62 9.57 -15.67
N LEU A 412 -14.00 8.65 -16.54
CA LEU A 412 -14.68 8.91 -17.80
C LEU A 412 -15.92 8.05 -17.95
N SER A 413 -17.02 8.65 -18.44
CA SER A 413 -18.18 7.90 -18.89
C SER A 413 -17.84 7.07 -20.14
N ALA A 414 -18.69 6.08 -20.47
CA ALA A 414 -18.58 5.31 -21.72
C ALA A 414 -18.47 6.24 -22.93
N GLY A 415 -17.48 6.00 -23.79
CA GLY A 415 -17.21 6.80 -24.99
C GLY A 415 -16.66 8.22 -24.74
N GLN A 416 -16.47 8.64 -23.49
CA GLN A 416 -15.97 9.96 -23.17
C GLN A 416 -14.48 10.09 -23.45
N ARG A 417 -14.07 11.28 -23.91
CA ARG A 417 -12.68 11.71 -24.14
C ARG A 417 -12.33 12.84 -23.18
N ALA A 418 -11.10 12.84 -22.67
CA ALA A 418 -10.53 13.95 -21.91
C ALA A 418 -9.08 14.21 -22.28
N THR A 419 -8.68 15.45 -22.18
CA THR A 419 -7.27 15.88 -22.20
C THR A 419 -6.76 15.83 -20.78
N VAL A 420 -5.68 15.05 -20.56
CA VAL A 420 -5.03 14.89 -19.26
C VAL A 420 -3.71 15.65 -19.29
N THR A 421 -3.54 16.60 -18.38
CA THR A 421 -2.33 17.41 -18.27
C THR A 421 -1.65 17.15 -16.94
N MET A 422 -0.38 16.78 -16.97
CA MET A 422 0.43 16.45 -15.81
C MET A 422 1.72 17.27 -15.80
N VAL A 423 2.20 17.59 -14.61
CA VAL A 423 3.48 18.28 -14.44
C VAL A 423 4.54 17.28 -14.01
N VAL A 424 5.64 17.24 -14.71
CA VAL A 424 6.85 16.50 -14.37
C VAL A 424 7.84 17.48 -13.77
N ASP A 425 8.02 17.40 -12.46
CA ASP A 425 8.92 18.23 -11.69
C ASP A 425 10.37 18.10 -12.20
N ALA A 426 11.09 19.22 -12.28
CA ALA A 426 12.51 19.26 -12.65
C ALA A 426 13.36 18.31 -11.81
N GLN A 427 13.03 18.16 -10.53
CA GLN A 427 13.73 17.28 -9.60
C GLN A 427 13.64 15.79 -10.01
N ALA A 428 12.62 15.39 -10.78
CA ALA A 428 12.53 14.02 -11.30
C ALA A 428 13.68 13.65 -12.25
N ARG A 429 14.35 14.64 -12.86
CA ARG A 429 15.48 14.48 -13.78
C ARG A 429 16.84 14.61 -13.09
N GLN A 430 16.88 15.22 -11.91
CA GLN A 430 18.11 15.49 -11.18
C GLN A 430 18.69 14.23 -10.55
N VAL A 431 20.00 14.26 -10.34
CA VAL A 431 20.77 13.32 -9.53
C VAL A 431 21.56 14.08 -8.48
N TYR A 432 21.74 13.48 -7.32
CA TYR A 432 22.57 14.09 -6.29
C TYR A 432 24.04 13.76 -6.57
N ASP A 433 24.86 14.80 -6.74
CA ASP A 433 26.32 14.64 -6.85
C ASP A 433 26.95 14.84 -5.46
N PRO A 434 27.52 13.79 -4.87
CA PRO A 434 28.10 13.88 -3.53
C PRO A 434 29.39 14.70 -3.47
N ALA A 435 30.08 14.96 -4.60
CA ALA A 435 31.35 15.69 -4.61
C ALA A 435 31.16 17.19 -4.34
N PRO A 436 30.30 17.92 -5.08
CA PRO A 436 29.88 19.28 -4.70
C PRO A 436 28.82 19.28 -3.57
N GLY A 437 28.11 18.17 -3.32
CA GLY A 437 27.04 18.10 -2.34
C GLY A 437 25.74 18.74 -2.78
N GLU A 438 25.40 18.66 -4.08
CA GLU A 438 24.24 19.32 -4.66
C GLU A 438 23.47 18.44 -5.66
N TRP A 439 22.21 18.81 -5.92
CA TRP A 439 21.42 18.23 -6.98
C TRP A 439 21.80 18.84 -8.31
N VAL A 440 22.16 18.01 -9.27
CA VAL A 440 22.55 18.43 -10.62
C VAL A 440 21.60 17.86 -11.65
N LEU A 441 21.40 18.61 -12.73
CA LEU A 441 20.64 18.14 -13.89
C LEU A 441 21.66 17.69 -14.95
N PRO A 442 21.80 16.35 -15.18
CA PRO A 442 22.67 15.84 -16.22
C PRO A 442 22.22 16.29 -17.61
N ASP A 443 23.18 16.62 -18.47
CA ASP A 443 22.94 16.88 -19.90
C ASP A 443 22.95 15.53 -20.65
N GLU A 444 21.81 14.85 -20.63
CA GLU A 444 21.63 13.53 -21.21
C GLU A 444 20.25 13.37 -21.85
N PRO A 445 20.09 12.53 -22.88
CA PRO A 445 18.80 12.25 -23.47
C PRO A 445 17.83 11.65 -22.45
N VAL A 446 16.60 12.14 -22.45
CA VAL A 446 15.50 11.65 -21.61
C VAL A 446 14.42 11.07 -22.50
N GLU A 447 14.03 9.83 -22.23
CA GLU A 447 12.84 9.22 -22.84
C GLU A 447 11.64 9.43 -21.92
N LEU A 448 10.64 10.18 -22.37
CA LEU A 448 9.36 10.30 -21.68
C LEU A 448 8.43 9.22 -22.18
N LEU A 449 7.92 8.43 -21.24
CA LEU A 449 7.08 7.27 -21.47
C LEU A 449 5.72 7.48 -20.81
N VAL A 450 4.63 7.26 -21.53
CA VAL A 450 3.28 7.37 -20.96
C VAL A 450 2.56 6.03 -21.15
N GLY A 451 1.93 5.57 -20.09
CA GLY A 451 1.24 4.28 -20.08
C GLY A 451 0.30 4.11 -18.90
N ARG A 452 -0.10 2.85 -18.65
CA ARG A 452 -1.03 2.45 -17.58
C ARG A 452 -0.34 1.62 -16.49
N SER A 453 0.90 1.24 -16.71
CA SER A 453 1.78 0.58 -15.72
C SER A 453 3.23 0.77 -16.13
N SER A 454 4.17 0.31 -15.30
CA SER A 454 5.60 0.32 -15.65
C SER A 454 5.93 -0.55 -16.86
N ALA A 455 5.11 -1.53 -17.22
CA ALA A 455 5.31 -2.40 -18.37
C ALA A 455 4.36 -2.09 -19.54
N ASP A 456 3.22 -1.48 -19.30
CA ASP A 456 2.24 -1.13 -20.34
C ASP A 456 2.43 0.33 -20.75
N ILE A 457 3.38 0.56 -21.66
CA ILE A 457 3.74 1.88 -22.19
C ILE A 457 3.17 2.03 -23.60
N SER A 458 2.23 2.96 -23.73
CA SER A 458 1.51 3.23 -24.99
C SER A 458 2.16 4.31 -25.85
N LEU A 459 2.76 5.34 -25.22
CA LEU A 459 3.30 6.51 -25.90
C LEU A 459 4.75 6.77 -25.44
N ARG A 460 5.59 7.25 -26.39
CA ARG A 460 7.01 7.55 -26.12
C ARG A 460 7.43 8.84 -26.84
N ARG A 461 8.35 9.59 -26.22
CA ARG A 461 8.98 10.75 -26.82
C ARG A 461 10.38 10.94 -26.26
N THR A 462 11.38 11.04 -27.12
CA THR A 462 12.75 11.44 -26.75
C THR A 462 12.85 12.96 -26.70
N LEU A 463 13.48 13.48 -25.67
CA LEU A 463 13.65 14.91 -25.38
C LEU A 463 15.11 15.25 -25.19
#